data_01fd217ad15baa8e44b90e41e46bfc30
#
_entry.id   01fd217ad15baa8e44b90e41e46bfc30
#
_cell.length_a   1.000
_cell.length_b   1.000
_cell.length_c   1.000
_cell.angle_alpha   90.00
_cell.angle_beta   90.00
_cell.angle_gamma   90.00
#
_symmetry.space_group_name_H-M   'P 1'
#
loop_
_entity.id
_entity.type
_entity.pdbx_description
1 polymer ?
#
loop_
_entity_poly.entity_id
_entity_poly.type
_entity_poly.pdbx_seq_one_letter_code
_entity_poly.pdbx_strand_id
1 'polypeptide(L)'
;VHPFLRQNNWMHRNLIVAGNFNMTNVKEMFDELVRIGQHPKAMADTVTVMERIGHFLDDAVAKLYKDAKREGFDKRQASGIIAERLDVARILRKAAKNWDGGYAMAGLIGHGDSFVLRDPAGIRPAYFYQDDEVVVVASERPAIQTVFNVKKDQIREIDPGQALIVKKSGQVQLEQVLEALEKKACSFERIYFSRGSDEDIYQERKALGRYVFNRVNEAIDGDLFNTVFSYIPNTAETSFLGLISEAQTRLNTFKKAQILEKGSSLSEEELDDLLMVRPRIEKVAIKDAKLRTFITQDSSRDDLVAHVYDITYGSVKTTDNLVIIDDSIVRGTTLKKSILRMLDRLNPKQIVVVSSAPQIRYPDCYGIDMARLEDFIAFRAAIALHKERNTEDQLKDIYIKCVASLDKDASEVVNHVKEVYAPFTSEELDQKIAELLRPSDMKAPVKILFQTIEDLHRACPENKGDWYFTGNYPTPGGSKVVNRAFINFFEGKRSRAY
;
A
#
# COMPACT_ATOMS: atom_id res chain seq x y z
N VAL A 1 -5.21 -15.01 13.76
CA VAL A 1 -3.96 -14.41 14.26
C VAL A 1 -2.81 -15.31 13.88
N HIS A 2 -1.82 -14.80 13.18
CA HIS A 2 -0.59 -15.53 12.84
C HIS A 2 0.32 -15.73 14.06
N PRO A 3 1.12 -16.81 14.08
CA PRO A 3 1.23 -17.89 13.09
C PRO A 3 0.11 -18.94 13.22
N PHE A 4 -0.17 -19.66 12.12
CA PHE A 4 -1.06 -20.82 12.12
C PHE A 4 -0.24 -22.10 12.19
N LEU A 5 -0.71 -23.07 13.00
CA LEU A 5 -0.09 -24.39 13.19
C LEU A 5 -0.97 -25.49 12.61
N ARG A 6 -0.41 -26.27 11.69
CA ARG A 6 -0.92 -27.58 11.29
C ARG A 6 -0.21 -28.65 12.12
N GLN A 7 -0.94 -29.25 13.04
CA GLN A 7 -0.36 -30.24 13.96
C GLN A 7 -0.59 -31.67 13.48
N ASN A 8 0.44 -32.50 13.58
CA ASN A 8 0.42 -33.92 13.27
C ASN A 8 1.30 -34.70 14.27
N ASN A 9 1.00 -35.97 14.50
CA ASN A 9 1.82 -36.83 15.37
C ASN A 9 3.19 -37.17 14.78
N TRP A 10 3.39 -36.96 13.47
CA TRP A 10 4.66 -37.13 12.79
C TRP A 10 5.37 -35.80 12.67
N MET A 11 6.58 -35.68 13.24
CA MET A 11 7.34 -34.44 13.27
C MET A 11 7.45 -33.75 11.90
N HIS A 12 7.79 -34.53 10.84
CA HIS A 12 7.97 -34.03 9.49
C HIS A 12 6.68 -33.50 8.81
N ARG A 13 5.51 -33.72 9.40
CA ARG A 13 4.21 -33.26 8.88
C ARG A 13 3.65 -32.07 9.62
N ASN A 14 4.33 -31.64 10.69
CA ASN A 14 3.97 -30.39 11.35
C ASN A 14 4.44 -29.21 10.49
N LEU A 15 3.59 -28.21 10.39
CA LEU A 15 3.86 -27.02 9.58
C LEU A 15 3.32 -25.78 10.30
N ILE A 16 4.16 -24.76 10.41
CA ILE A 16 3.76 -23.42 10.85
C ILE A 16 3.86 -22.50 9.66
N VAL A 17 2.84 -21.64 9.46
CA VAL A 17 2.83 -20.63 8.40
C VAL A 17 2.47 -19.27 9.00
N ALA A 18 3.20 -18.25 8.60
CA ALA A 18 2.92 -16.85 8.90
C ALA A 18 3.27 -15.98 7.68
N GLY A 19 2.63 -14.83 7.53
CA GLY A 19 2.99 -13.93 6.45
C GLY A 19 1.99 -12.79 6.26
N ASN A 20 2.33 -11.91 5.34
CA ASN A 20 1.42 -10.91 4.81
C ASN A 20 0.97 -11.37 3.42
N PHE A 21 -0.27 -11.80 3.34
CA PHE A 21 -0.83 -12.30 2.09
C PHE A 21 -2.35 -12.23 2.06
N ASN A 22 -2.89 -12.18 0.86
CA ASN A 22 -4.30 -12.44 0.58
C ASN A 22 -4.43 -13.09 -0.79
N MET A 23 -5.30 -14.13 -0.85
CA MET A 23 -5.59 -14.87 -2.07
C MET A 23 -6.94 -14.43 -2.63
N THR A 24 -6.98 -14.14 -3.92
CA THR A 24 -8.22 -13.75 -4.60
C THR A 24 -9.11 -14.97 -4.92
N ASN A 25 -8.53 -16.17 -4.94
CA ASN A 25 -9.18 -17.43 -5.32
C ASN A 25 -9.24 -18.45 -4.18
N VAL A 26 -9.44 -17.99 -2.94
CA VAL A 26 -9.52 -18.84 -1.75
C VAL A 26 -10.58 -19.93 -1.91
N LYS A 27 -11.76 -19.58 -2.45
CA LYS A 27 -12.87 -20.52 -2.61
C LYS A 27 -12.51 -21.67 -3.55
N GLU A 28 -11.92 -21.37 -4.69
CA GLU A 28 -11.49 -22.36 -5.69
C GLU A 28 -10.45 -23.32 -5.09
N MET A 29 -9.47 -22.77 -4.35
CA MET A 29 -8.44 -23.57 -3.67
C MET A 29 -9.04 -24.45 -2.56
N PHE A 30 -10.00 -23.93 -1.80
CA PHE A 30 -10.71 -24.68 -0.77
C PHE A 30 -11.52 -25.83 -1.37
N ASP A 31 -12.28 -25.57 -2.43
CA ASP A 31 -13.08 -26.59 -3.13
C ASP A 31 -12.19 -27.69 -3.72
N GLU A 32 -10.97 -27.36 -4.20
CA GLU A 32 -9.97 -28.36 -4.60
C GLU A 32 -9.53 -29.25 -3.44
N LEU A 33 -9.26 -28.70 -2.27
CA LEU A 33 -8.89 -29.48 -1.08
C LEU A 33 -10.01 -30.44 -0.67
N VAL A 34 -11.26 -29.97 -0.66
CA VAL A 34 -12.43 -30.81 -0.37
C VAL A 34 -12.55 -31.95 -1.39
N ARG A 35 -12.36 -31.68 -2.68
CA ARG A 35 -12.44 -32.70 -3.76
C ARG A 35 -11.41 -33.83 -3.63
N ILE A 36 -10.22 -33.52 -3.08
CA ILE A 36 -9.19 -34.53 -2.82
C ILE A 36 -9.32 -35.18 -1.43
N GLY A 37 -10.44 -34.96 -0.73
CA GLY A 37 -10.75 -35.58 0.56
C GLY A 37 -10.22 -34.86 1.79
N GLN A 38 -9.74 -33.64 1.66
CA GLN A 38 -9.37 -32.79 2.80
C GLN A 38 -10.59 -32.05 3.35
N HIS A 39 -10.58 -31.77 4.65
CA HIS A 39 -11.65 -30.99 5.30
C HIS A 39 -11.04 -29.87 6.16
N PRO A 40 -10.59 -28.75 5.55
CA PRO A 40 -10.06 -27.62 6.30
C PRO A 40 -11.10 -27.07 7.28
N LYS A 41 -10.66 -26.65 8.46
CA LYS A 41 -11.53 -26.19 9.55
C LYS A 41 -12.30 -24.90 9.23
N ALA A 42 -11.76 -24.08 8.33
CA ALA A 42 -12.33 -22.80 7.93
C ALA A 42 -11.92 -22.45 6.49
N MET A 43 -12.85 -21.83 5.77
CA MET A 43 -12.56 -21.24 4.46
C MET A 43 -11.93 -19.84 4.66
N ALA A 44 -10.64 -19.83 5.03
CA ALA A 44 -9.81 -18.64 5.16
C ALA A 44 -8.53 -18.87 4.36
N ASP A 45 -7.97 -17.81 3.81
CA ASP A 45 -6.76 -17.86 2.99
C ASP A 45 -5.60 -18.57 3.67
N THR A 46 -5.29 -18.19 4.92
CA THR A 46 -4.18 -18.78 5.69
C THR A 46 -4.38 -20.27 5.95
N VAL A 47 -5.59 -20.69 6.32
CA VAL A 47 -5.92 -22.10 6.55
C VAL A 47 -5.83 -22.89 5.26
N THR A 48 -6.41 -22.37 4.17
CA THR A 48 -6.41 -23.01 2.87
C THR A 48 -5.00 -23.19 2.31
N VAL A 49 -4.17 -22.14 2.39
CA VAL A 49 -2.76 -22.17 1.98
C VAL A 49 -1.96 -23.19 2.80
N MET A 50 -2.10 -23.14 4.13
CA MET A 50 -1.41 -24.06 5.04
C MET A 50 -1.77 -25.53 4.77
N GLU A 51 -3.06 -25.84 4.62
CA GLU A 51 -3.51 -27.21 4.33
C GLU A 51 -3.08 -27.67 2.95
N ARG A 52 -3.01 -26.78 1.95
CA ARG A 52 -2.51 -27.13 0.63
C ARG A 52 -1.00 -27.45 0.65
N ILE A 53 -0.19 -26.65 1.34
CA ILE A 53 1.23 -26.99 1.56
C ILE A 53 1.33 -28.31 2.33
N GLY A 54 0.53 -28.49 3.40
CA GLY A 54 0.49 -29.68 4.23
C GLY A 54 0.15 -30.96 3.47
N HIS A 55 -0.76 -30.90 2.51
CA HIS A 55 -1.11 -32.01 1.63
C HIS A 55 0.12 -32.52 0.85
N PHE A 56 0.83 -31.63 0.16
CA PHE A 56 2.02 -32.03 -0.60
C PHE A 56 3.21 -32.37 0.29
N LEU A 57 3.27 -31.81 1.49
CA LEU A 57 4.24 -32.22 2.51
C LEU A 57 3.98 -33.68 2.97
N ASP A 58 2.73 -34.03 3.24
CA ASP A 58 2.33 -35.39 3.63
C ASP A 58 2.70 -36.40 2.54
N ASP A 59 2.43 -36.11 1.29
CA ASP A 59 2.77 -36.94 0.14
C ASP A 59 4.29 -37.17 0.02
N ALA A 60 5.07 -36.07 0.13
CA ALA A 60 6.52 -36.14 0.04
C ALA A 60 7.11 -36.95 1.18
N VAL A 61 6.63 -36.74 2.41
CA VAL A 61 7.07 -37.52 3.61
C VAL A 61 6.71 -39.01 3.47
N ALA A 62 5.47 -39.30 3.00
CA ALA A 62 5.01 -40.68 2.81
C ALA A 62 5.85 -41.41 1.75
N LYS A 63 6.21 -40.75 0.66
CA LYS A 63 7.08 -41.29 -0.38
C LYS A 63 8.48 -41.59 0.17
N LEU A 64 9.13 -40.61 0.79
CA LEU A 64 10.47 -40.74 1.34
C LEU A 64 10.53 -41.85 2.42
N TYR A 65 9.48 -41.99 3.25
CA TYR A 65 9.40 -43.06 4.22
C TYR A 65 9.38 -44.45 3.55
N LYS A 66 8.58 -44.62 2.47
CA LYS A 66 8.53 -45.88 1.71
C LYS A 66 9.87 -46.19 1.07
N ASP A 67 10.56 -45.20 0.50
CA ASP A 67 11.83 -45.34 -0.14
C ASP A 67 12.91 -45.73 0.89
N ALA A 68 12.99 -45.06 2.06
CA ALA A 68 13.89 -45.41 3.16
C ALA A 68 13.65 -46.84 3.68
N LYS A 69 12.38 -47.29 3.76
CA LYS A 69 12.06 -48.67 4.14
C LYS A 69 12.54 -49.69 3.10
N ARG A 70 12.47 -49.39 1.81
CA ARG A 70 13.00 -50.24 0.74
C ARG A 70 14.53 -50.31 0.76
N GLU A 71 15.19 -49.23 1.16
CA GLU A 71 16.64 -49.15 1.35
C GLU A 71 17.11 -49.87 2.62
N GLY A 72 16.18 -50.47 3.42
CA GLY A 72 16.49 -51.27 4.60
C GLY A 72 16.60 -50.47 5.92
N PHE A 73 16.31 -49.18 5.93
CA PHE A 73 16.39 -48.36 7.13
C PHE A 73 15.26 -48.65 8.13
N ASP A 74 15.55 -48.59 9.41
CA ASP A 74 14.55 -48.65 10.45
C ASP A 74 13.72 -47.34 10.56
N LYS A 75 12.71 -47.30 11.44
CA LYS A 75 11.83 -46.11 11.59
C LYS A 75 12.58 -44.88 12.06
N ARG A 76 13.58 -45.03 12.93
CA ARG A 76 14.38 -43.93 13.50
C ARG A 76 15.33 -43.35 12.44
N GLN A 77 16.02 -44.25 11.73
CA GLN A 77 16.90 -43.87 10.61
C GLN A 77 16.11 -43.18 9.48
N ALA A 78 14.93 -43.72 9.14
CA ALA A 78 14.06 -43.13 8.13
C ALA A 78 13.69 -41.67 8.47
N SER A 79 13.51 -41.33 9.76
CA SER A 79 13.26 -39.95 10.18
C SER A 79 14.40 -38.98 9.83
N GLY A 80 15.65 -39.41 10.07
CA GLY A 80 16.85 -38.64 9.67
C GLY A 80 16.94 -38.43 8.15
N ILE A 81 16.71 -39.50 7.39
CA ILE A 81 16.73 -39.50 5.92
C ILE A 81 15.64 -38.58 5.34
N ILE A 82 14.44 -38.57 5.92
CA ILE A 82 13.35 -37.66 5.50
C ILE A 82 13.79 -36.22 5.69
N ALA A 83 14.34 -35.86 6.86
CA ALA A 83 14.80 -34.49 7.12
C ALA A 83 15.88 -34.02 6.12
N GLU A 84 16.81 -34.95 5.78
CA GLU A 84 17.87 -34.66 4.82
C GLU A 84 17.38 -34.53 3.38
N ARG A 85 16.53 -35.48 2.92
CA ARG A 85 16.13 -35.60 1.51
C ARG A 85 14.87 -34.87 1.16
N LEU A 86 14.17 -34.20 2.11
CA LEU A 86 12.92 -33.47 1.83
C LEU A 86 13.20 -32.27 0.92
N ASP A 87 12.57 -32.28 -0.25
CA ASP A 87 12.64 -31.22 -1.24
C ASP A 87 11.49 -30.22 -1.01
N VAL A 88 11.80 -29.17 -0.24
CA VAL A 88 10.83 -28.10 0.11
C VAL A 88 10.43 -27.31 -1.13
N ALA A 89 11.36 -27.01 -2.06
CA ALA A 89 11.05 -26.27 -3.28
C ALA A 89 10.00 -27.00 -4.14
N ARG A 90 10.14 -28.33 -4.27
CA ARG A 90 9.16 -29.15 -4.99
C ARG A 90 7.78 -29.15 -4.33
N ILE A 91 7.73 -29.16 -3.00
CA ILE A 91 6.48 -29.09 -2.24
C ILE A 91 5.79 -27.77 -2.53
N LEU A 92 6.51 -26.66 -2.40
CA LEU A 92 6.00 -25.31 -2.64
C LEU A 92 5.54 -25.13 -4.09
N ARG A 93 6.32 -25.63 -5.07
CA ARG A 93 5.96 -25.57 -6.50
C ARG A 93 4.64 -26.27 -6.80
N LYS A 94 4.37 -27.39 -6.15
CA LYS A 94 3.09 -28.10 -6.29
C LYS A 94 1.95 -27.38 -5.58
N ALA A 95 2.19 -26.91 -4.36
CA ALA A 95 1.18 -26.26 -3.55
C ALA A 95 0.73 -24.95 -4.17
N ALA A 96 1.64 -24.13 -4.69
CA ALA A 96 1.38 -22.77 -5.18
C ALA A 96 0.96 -22.71 -6.66
N LYS A 97 0.81 -23.84 -7.34
CA LYS A 97 0.59 -23.92 -8.79
C LYS A 97 -0.57 -23.05 -9.31
N ASN A 98 -1.64 -22.88 -8.58
CA ASN A 98 -2.83 -22.12 -9.01
C ASN A 98 -3.14 -20.98 -8.04
N TRP A 99 -2.17 -20.50 -7.29
CA TRP A 99 -2.40 -19.40 -6.37
C TRP A 99 -2.51 -18.09 -7.14
N ASP A 100 -3.56 -17.36 -6.86
CA ASP A 100 -3.79 -16.00 -7.35
C ASP A 100 -3.88 -15.06 -6.14
N GLY A 101 -2.95 -14.13 -6.05
CA GLY A 101 -2.87 -13.21 -4.91
C GLY A 101 -1.50 -12.57 -4.74
N GLY A 102 -1.38 -11.71 -3.74
CA GLY A 102 -0.12 -11.10 -3.31
C GLY A 102 0.33 -11.70 -2.00
N TYR A 103 1.57 -12.19 -1.91
CA TYR A 103 2.04 -12.84 -0.70
C TYR A 103 3.57 -12.81 -0.50
N ALA A 104 3.94 -12.62 0.76
CA ALA A 104 5.25 -12.98 1.30
C ALA A 104 5.00 -13.78 2.57
N MET A 105 5.32 -15.09 2.53
CA MET A 105 4.99 -16.00 3.63
C MET A 105 6.21 -16.80 4.08
N ALA A 106 6.33 -16.96 5.39
CA ALA A 106 7.32 -17.80 6.04
C ALA A 106 6.68 -19.10 6.54
N GLY A 107 7.38 -20.19 6.44
CA GLY A 107 6.96 -21.48 6.96
C GLY A 107 8.09 -22.20 7.69
N LEU A 108 7.70 -23.00 8.68
CA LEU A 108 8.60 -23.86 9.46
C LEU A 108 8.02 -25.26 9.51
N ILE A 109 8.81 -26.23 9.05
CA ILE A 109 8.46 -27.65 9.12
C ILE A 109 8.99 -28.22 10.44
N GLY A 110 8.24 -29.14 11.07
CA GLY A 110 8.53 -29.58 12.42
C GLY A 110 9.89 -30.24 12.68
N HIS A 111 10.61 -30.64 11.65
CA HIS A 111 11.98 -31.13 11.80
C HIS A 111 13.07 -30.04 11.73
N GLY A 112 12.70 -28.81 11.40
CA GLY A 112 13.58 -27.65 11.43
C GLY A 112 13.87 -26.98 10.07
N ASP A 113 13.46 -27.57 8.94
CA ASP A 113 13.52 -26.85 7.65
C ASP A 113 12.56 -25.67 7.65
N SER A 114 13.00 -24.52 7.15
CA SER A 114 12.18 -23.33 7.02
C SER A 114 12.24 -22.76 5.61
N PHE A 115 11.25 -21.94 5.26
CA PHE A 115 11.20 -21.30 3.96
C PHE A 115 10.54 -19.93 4.04
N VAL A 116 10.87 -19.07 3.08
CA VAL A 116 10.10 -17.86 2.77
C VAL A 116 9.80 -17.87 1.29
N LEU A 117 8.51 -17.78 0.93
CA LEU A 117 8.04 -17.76 -0.45
C LEU A 117 7.44 -16.40 -0.77
N ARG A 118 7.84 -15.82 -1.90
CA ARG A 118 7.28 -14.58 -2.45
C ARG A 118 6.41 -14.83 -3.66
N ASP A 119 5.36 -14.03 -3.84
CA ASP A 119 4.46 -14.11 -4.99
C ASP A 119 5.18 -13.86 -6.33
N PRO A 120 4.64 -14.42 -7.45
CA PRO A 120 5.32 -14.36 -8.74
C PRO A 120 5.34 -12.97 -9.39
N ALA A 121 4.52 -12.02 -8.95
CA ALA A 121 4.55 -10.62 -9.40
C ALA A 121 5.35 -9.70 -8.44
N GLY A 122 5.84 -10.25 -7.32
CA GLY A 122 6.60 -9.50 -6.32
C GLY A 122 5.79 -8.37 -5.67
N ILE A 123 4.48 -8.57 -5.52
CA ILE A 123 3.55 -7.60 -4.95
C ILE A 123 3.97 -7.21 -3.54
N ARG A 124 4.24 -8.21 -2.69
CA ARG A 124 4.68 -8.00 -1.32
C ARG A 124 6.19 -7.99 -1.20
N PRO A 125 6.76 -7.10 -0.38
CA PRO A 125 8.21 -7.02 -0.18
C PRO A 125 8.70 -8.17 0.69
N ALA A 126 9.89 -8.69 0.37
CA ALA A 126 10.61 -9.65 1.18
C ALA A 126 12.12 -9.48 0.97
N TYR A 127 12.84 -9.25 2.05
CA TYR A 127 14.29 -9.04 2.07
C TYR A 127 14.96 -10.02 3.00
N PHE A 128 16.21 -10.38 2.73
CA PHE A 128 16.98 -11.22 3.62
C PHE A 128 18.43 -10.74 3.74
N TYR A 129 19.00 -11.06 4.88
CA TYR A 129 20.42 -10.96 5.20
C TYR A 129 20.91 -12.33 5.62
N GLN A 130 22.13 -12.68 5.26
CA GLN A 130 22.79 -13.91 5.62
C GLN A 130 24.26 -13.67 5.92
N ASP A 131 24.74 -14.23 7.02
CA ASP A 131 26.14 -14.38 7.34
C ASP A 131 26.45 -15.82 7.80
N ASP A 132 27.60 -16.04 8.45
CA ASP A 132 28.04 -17.38 8.89
C ASP A 132 27.21 -17.89 10.08
N GLU A 133 26.49 -17.05 10.81
CA GLU A 133 25.78 -17.38 12.03
C GLU A 133 24.26 -17.40 11.86
N VAL A 134 23.73 -16.46 11.07
CA VAL A 134 22.28 -16.24 10.97
C VAL A 134 21.79 -16.04 9.55
N VAL A 135 20.52 -16.41 9.35
CA VAL A 135 19.71 -15.99 8.20
C VAL A 135 18.50 -15.24 8.73
N VAL A 136 18.34 -14.00 8.30
CA VAL A 136 17.26 -13.12 8.75
C VAL A 136 16.42 -12.71 7.57
N VAL A 137 15.10 -12.75 7.72
CA VAL A 137 14.14 -12.30 6.71
C VAL A 137 13.19 -11.29 7.32
N ALA A 138 12.92 -10.21 6.58
CA ALA A 138 11.93 -9.22 6.95
C ALA A 138 11.24 -8.65 5.70
N SER A 139 10.06 -8.06 5.87
CA SER A 139 9.37 -7.30 4.82
C SER A 139 10.03 -5.94 4.55
N GLU A 140 10.89 -5.45 5.46
CA GLU A 140 11.50 -4.12 5.40
C GLU A 140 12.99 -4.18 5.74
N ARG A 141 13.84 -3.56 4.90
CA ARG A 141 15.29 -3.49 5.13
C ARG A 141 15.69 -2.79 6.44
N PRO A 142 15.06 -1.66 6.86
CA PRO A 142 15.42 -0.99 8.11
C PRO A 142 15.28 -1.87 9.35
N ALA A 143 14.37 -2.85 9.34
CA ALA A 143 14.24 -3.79 10.45
C ALA A 143 15.50 -4.66 10.60
N ILE A 144 16.07 -5.13 9.50
CA ILE A 144 17.33 -5.90 9.47
C ILE A 144 18.51 -4.98 9.82
N GLN A 145 18.58 -3.81 9.16
CA GLN A 145 19.69 -2.86 9.36
C GLN A 145 19.84 -2.44 10.83
N THR A 146 18.71 -2.10 11.47
CA THR A 146 18.74 -1.61 12.85
C THR A 146 19.17 -2.69 13.84
N VAL A 147 18.72 -3.94 13.65
CA VAL A 147 18.99 -5.04 14.60
C VAL A 147 20.40 -5.60 14.42
N PHE A 148 20.86 -5.76 13.17
CA PHE A 148 22.14 -6.39 12.84
C PHE A 148 23.26 -5.40 12.51
N ASN A 149 22.94 -4.08 12.49
CA ASN A 149 23.90 -3.02 12.15
C ASN A 149 24.61 -3.26 10.80
N VAL A 150 23.85 -3.68 9.80
CA VAL A 150 24.35 -4.01 8.47
C VAL A 150 24.02 -2.91 7.45
N LYS A 151 24.83 -2.82 6.39
CA LYS A 151 24.61 -1.87 5.30
C LYS A 151 23.52 -2.39 4.33
N LYS A 152 22.94 -1.46 3.55
CA LYS A 152 21.89 -1.75 2.57
C LYS A 152 22.34 -2.78 1.53
N ASP A 153 23.56 -2.70 1.04
CA ASP A 153 24.14 -3.56 0.01
C ASP A 153 24.35 -5.01 0.46
N GLN A 154 24.33 -5.27 1.76
CA GLN A 154 24.39 -6.60 2.34
C GLN A 154 23.02 -7.28 2.42
N ILE A 155 21.93 -6.53 2.21
CA ILE A 155 20.55 -7.03 2.27
C ILE A 155 20.05 -7.28 0.86
N ARG A 156 19.61 -8.49 0.59
CA ARG A 156 19.11 -8.92 -0.71
C ARG A 156 17.60 -8.99 -0.72
N GLU A 157 16.99 -8.68 -1.87
CA GLU A 157 15.56 -8.91 -2.10
C GLU A 157 15.37 -10.37 -2.53
N ILE A 158 14.29 -11.01 -2.10
CA ILE A 158 13.82 -12.27 -2.67
C ILE A 158 13.06 -11.92 -3.94
N ASP A 159 13.49 -12.42 -5.09
CA ASP A 159 12.88 -12.09 -6.38
C ASP A 159 11.46 -12.67 -6.53
N PRO A 160 10.66 -12.15 -7.47
CA PRO A 160 9.33 -12.67 -7.76
C PRO A 160 9.33 -14.19 -8.03
N GLY A 161 8.45 -14.92 -7.33
CA GLY A 161 8.31 -16.36 -7.46
C GLY A 161 9.41 -17.20 -6.82
N GLN A 162 10.40 -16.60 -6.14
CA GLN A 162 11.46 -17.32 -5.45
C GLN A 162 11.05 -17.73 -4.04
N ALA A 163 11.69 -18.81 -3.58
CA ALA A 163 11.69 -19.22 -2.17
C ALA A 163 13.11 -19.24 -1.62
N LEU A 164 13.32 -18.61 -0.48
CA LEU A 164 14.49 -18.80 0.36
C LEU A 164 14.21 -20.00 1.27
N ILE A 165 15.02 -21.04 1.18
CA ILE A 165 14.87 -22.27 1.96
C ILE A 165 16.11 -22.43 2.83
N VAL A 166 15.88 -22.65 4.13
CA VAL A 166 16.94 -22.93 5.11
C VAL A 166 16.71 -24.33 5.66
N LYS A 167 17.64 -25.22 5.33
CA LYS A 167 17.61 -26.61 5.84
C LYS A 167 17.99 -26.63 7.31
N LYS A 168 17.53 -27.65 8.04
CA LYS A 168 17.98 -27.94 9.43
C LYS A 168 19.49 -27.97 9.58
N SER A 169 20.21 -28.38 8.53
CA SER A 169 21.68 -28.40 8.49
C SER A 169 22.35 -27.01 8.45
N GLY A 170 21.58 -25.92 8.29
CA GLY A 170 22.08 -24.57 8.05
C GLY A 170 22.31 -24.27 6.57
N GLN A 171 22.14 -25.22 5.66
CA GLN A 171 22.26 -24.98 4.22
C GLN A 171 21.15 -24.02 3.75
N VAL A 172 21.54 -22.95 3.07
CA VAL A 172 20.65 -21.95 2.51
C VAL A 172 20.54 -22.11 0.99
N GLN A 173 19.33 -22.10 0.47
CA GLN A 173 19.04 -22.26 -0.95
C GLN A 173 18.06 -21.16 -1.37
N LEU A 174 18.31 -20.53 -2.51
CA LEU A 174 17.38 -19.59 -3.16
C LEU A 174 16.91 -20.23 -4.47
N GLU A 175 15.63 -20.63 -4.50
CA GLU A 175 15.08 -21.46 -5.57
C GLU A 175 13.94 -20.72 -6.29
N GLN A 176 13.94 -20.78 -7.64
CA GLN A 176 12.79 -20.36 -8.42
C GLN A 176 11.69 -21.42 -8.31
N VAL A 177 10.66 -21.12 -7.52
CA VAL A 177 9.54 -22.03 -7.24
C VAL A 177 8.42 -21.84 -8.26
N LEU A 178 8.07 -20.60 -8.56
CA LEU A 178 7.07 -20.21 -9.55
C LEU A 178 7.74 -19.41 -10.66
N GLU A 179 7.17 -19.47 -11.86
CA GLU A 179 7.59 -18.61 -12.97
C GLU A 179 7.40 -17.14 -12.58
N ALA A 180 8.46 -16.35 -12.73
CA ALA A 180 8.41 -14.93 -12.42
C ALA A 180 7.55 -14.20 -13.46
N LEU A 181 6.60 -13.42 -13.01
CA LEU A 181 5.83 -12.48 -13.82
C LEU A 181 6.53 -11.12 -13.88
N GLU A 182 5.96 -10.19 -14.66
CA GLU A 182 6.39 -8.79 -14.61
C GLU A 182 6.27 -8.27 -13.18
N LYS A 183 7.36 -7.70 -12.64
CA LYS A 183 7.36 -7.17 -11.27
C LYS A 183 6.38 -6.02 -11.13
N LYS A 184 5.38 -6.21 -10.29
CA LYS A 184 4.34 -5.22 -9.92
C LYS A 184 4.35 -4.98 -8.42
N ALA A 185 5.52 -4.65 -7.88
CA ALA A 185 5.67 -4.33 -6.46
C ALA A 185 4.79 -3.14 -6.08
N CYS A 186 4.12 -3.25 -4.93
CA CYS A 186 3.12 -2.29 -4.47
C CYS A 186 3.72 -0.89 -4.29
N SER A 187 3.20 0.10 -5.02
CA SER A 187 3.61 1.50 -4.89
C SER A 187 3.12 2.14 -3.58
N PHE A 188 2.02 1.65 -3.01
CA PHE A 188 1.49 2.17 -1.75
C PHE A 188 2.37 1.80 -0.55
N GLU A 189 3.16 0.72 -0.65
CA GLU A 189 4.23 0.44 0.31
C GLU A 189 5.24 1.60 0.38
N ARG A 190 5.58 2.20 -0.77
CA ARG A 190 6.53 3.32 -0.85
C ARG A 190 5.93 4.62 -0.29
N ILE A 191 4.65 4.85 -0.56
CA ILE A 191 3.94 6.06 -0.14
C ILE A 191 3.68 6.04 1.37
N TYR A 192 3.20 4.93 1.90
CA TYR A 192 2.62 4.88 3.25
C TYR A 192 3.12 3.75 4.15
N PHE A 193 2.99 2.46 3.75
CA PHE A 193 3.12 1.35 4.68
C PHE A 193 4.54 1.09 5.17
N SER A 194 5.52 1.10 4.27
CA SER A 194 6.91 0.83 4.63
C SER A 194 7.55 2.00 5.40
N ARG A 195 8.55 1.68 6.20
CA ARG A 195 9.25 2.65 7.05
C ARG A 195 9.98 3.70 6.21
N GLY A 196 9.73 4.96 6.53
CA GLY A 196 10.39 6.10 5.89
C GLY A 196 11.88 6.25 6.23
N SER A 197 12.42 5.41 7.12
CA SER A 197 13.86 5.33 7.43
C SER A 197 14.65 4.47 6.43
N ASP A 198 13.99 3.80 5.48
CA ASP A 198 14.66 3.20 4.34
C ASP A 198 15.19 4.29 3.40
N GLU A 199 16.44 4.18 2.97
CA GLU A 199 17.11 5.19 2.14
C GLU A 199 16.35 5.47 0.84
N ASP A 200 15.92 4.44 0.12
CA ASP A 200 15.21 4.61 -1.15
C ASP A 200 13.82 5.21 -0.91
N ILE A 201 13.07 4.69 0.08
CA ILE A 201 11.75 5.21 0.45
C ILE A 201 11.82 6.68 0.87
N TYR A 202 12.84 7.04 1.62
CA TYR A 202 13.07 8.43 2.02
C TYR A 202 13.23 9.35 0.80
N GLN A 203 14.06 8.96 -0.18
CA GLN A 203 14.27 9.75 -1.39
C GLN A 203 13.03 9.77 -2.30
N GLU A 204 12.33 8.64 -2.43
CA GLU A 204 11.09 8.54 -3.19
C GLU A 204 9.98 9.42 -2.62
N ARG A 205 9.78 9.41 -1.29
CA ARG A 205 8.82 10.31 -0.64
C ARG A 205 9.19 11.78 -0.82
N LYS A 206 10.46 12.14 -0.77
CA LYS A 206 10.91 13.49 -1.12
C LYS A 206 10.63 13.82 -2.58
N ALA A 207 10.84 12.87 -3.51
CA ALA A 207 10.53 13.07 -4.91
C ALA A 207 9.04 13.29 -5.15
N LEU A 208 8.17 12.52 -4.48
CA LEU A 208 6.71 12.74 -4.53
C LEU A 208 6.33 14.17 -4.15
N GLY A 209 6.90 14.68 -3.05
CA GLY A 209 6.66 16.06 -2.62
C GLY A 209 7.17 17.11 -3.63
N ARG A 210 8.33 16.88 -4.25
CA ARG A 210 8.86 17.78 -5.30
C ARG A 210 7.98 17.81 -6.53
N TYR A 211 7.51 16.64 -6.99
CA TYR A 211 6.74 16.56 -8.24
C TYR A 211 5.33 17.14 -8.10
N VAL A 212 4.66 16.93 -6.97
CA VAL A 212 3.32 17.50 -6.75
C VAL A 212 3.34 19.04 -6.62
N PHE A 213 4.53 19.64 -6.39
CA PHE A 213 4.66 21.08 -6.20
C PHE A 213 4.18 21.91 -7.40
N ASN A 214 4.32 21.44 -8.63
CA ASN A 214 3.84 22.19 -9.81
C ASN A 214 2.32 22.45 -9.70
N ARG A 215 1.52 21.47 -9.33
CA ARG A 215 0.08 21.60 -9.11
C ARG A 215 -0.23 22.53 -7.94
N VAL A 216 0.60 22.48 -6.89
CA VAL A 216 0.46 23.41 -5.75
C VAL A 216 0.71 24.86 -6.20
N ASN A 217 1.78 25.08 -6.95
CA ASN A 217 2.14 26.40 -7.44
C ASN A 217 1.05 27.03 -8.33
N GLU A 218 0.42 26.21 -9.19
CA GLU A 218 -0.75 26.63 -9.98
C GLU A 218 -1.95 26.97 -9.08
N ALA A 219 -2.22 26.16 -8.06
CA ALA A 219 -3.37 26.35 -7.17
C ALA A 219 -3.27 27.61 -6.31
N ILE A 220 -2.06 28.10 -6.04
CA ILE A 220 -1.79 29.36 -5.31
C ILE A 220 -1.46 30.53 -6.24
N ASP A 221 -1.68 30.39 -7.56
CA ASP A 221 -1.39 31.40 -8.58
C ASP A 221 0.08 31.91 -8.55
N GLY A 222 1.01 31.03 -8.17
CA GLY A 222 2.44 31.35 -8.01
C GLY A 222 2.80 32.22 -6.81
N ASP A 223 1.84 32.56 -5.95
CA ASP A 223 2.04 33.44 -4.78
C ASP A 223 2.73 32.71 -3.62
N LEU A 224 4.04 32.51 -3.75
CA LEU A 224 4.88 31.90 -2.70
C LEU A 224 5.11 32.81 -1.50
N PHE A 225 4.93 34.13 -1.65
CA PHE A 225 5.19 35.12 -0.60
C PHE A 225 4.07 35.12 0.46
N ASN A 226 2.82 34.97 0.03
CA ASN A 226 1.66 34.89 0.91
C ASN A 226 1.17 33.44 1.01
N THR A 227 2.11 32.49 1.13
CA THR A 227 1.77 31.08 1.29
C THR A 227 2.47 30.50 2.50
N VAL A 228 1.68 29.87 3.39
CA VAL A 228 2.17 29.07 4.51
C VAL A 228 2.07 27.61 4.13
N PHE A 229 3.18 26.89 4.31
CA PHE A 229 3.28 25.46 4.06
C PHE A 229 3.29 24.68 5.37
N SER A 230 2.53 23.61 5.44
CA SER A 230 2.48 22.69 6.57
C SER A 230 2.20 21.25 6.10
N TYR A 231 2.11 20.32 7.04
CA TYR A 231 1.83 18.91 6.75
C TYR A 231 0.99 18.25 7.84
N ILE A 232 0.34 17.15 7.51
CA ILE A 232 -0.37 16.30 8.46
C ILE A 232 0.64 15.28 9.04
N PRO A 233 0.91 15.32 10.36
CA PRO A 233 1.80 14.33 10.98
C PRO A 233 1.22 12.91 10.91
N ASN A 234 2.06 11.82 10.75
CA ASN A 234 3.53 11.87 10.73
C ASN A 234 4.09 11.51 9.34
N THR A 235 3.42 10.65 8.55
CA THR A 235 3.96 10.02 7.33
C THR A 235 4.26 11.04 6.22
N ALA A 236 3.45 12.10 6.13
CA ALA A 236 3.61 13.16 5.13
C ALA A 236 4.86 14.03 5.32
N GLU A 237 5.55 13.97 6.47
CA GLU A 237 6.69 14.84 6.77
C GLU A 237 7.80 14.74 5.71
N THR A 238 8.13 13.54 5.25
CA THR A 238 9.19 13.36 4.24
C THR A 238 8.80 13.95 2.89
N SER A 239 7.55 13.77 2.46
CA SER A 239 7.03 14.40 1.23
C SER A 239 7.00 15.93 1.37
N PHE A 240 6.66 16.43 2.55
CA PHE A 240 6.71 17.85 2.85
C PHE A 240 8.12 18.44 2.67
N LEU A 241 9.17 17.75 3.14
CA LEU A 241 10.56 18.19 2.90
C LEU A 241 10.87 18.32 1.41
N GLY A 242 10.34 17.41 0.59
CA GLY A 242 10.49 17.50 -0.87
C GLY A 242 9.75 18.70 -1.47
N LEU A 243 8.51 18.92 -1.04
CA LEU A 243 7.69 20.08 -1.46
C LEU A 243 8.40 21.40 -1.15
N ILE A 244 8.90 21.56 0.07
CA ILE A 244 9.62 22.77 0.50
C ILE A 244 10.91 22.96 -0.27
N SER A 245 11.64 21.88 -0.55
CA SER A 245 12.86 21.95 -1.38
C SER A 245 12.56 22.51 -2.78
N GLU A 246 11.43 22.14 -3.39
CA GLU A 246 11.04 22.67 -4.69
C GLU A 246 10.56 24.13 -4.58
N ALA A 247 9.77 24.48 -3.56
CA ALA A 247 9.38 25.87 -3.28
C ALA A 247 10.61 26.77 -3.15
N GLN A 248 11.64 26.33 -2.42
CA GLN A 248 12.89 27.08 -2.28
C GLN A 248 13.62 27.21 -3.62
N THR A 249 13.62 26.16 -4.44
CA THR A 249 14.23 26.19 -5.78
C THR A 249 13.54 27.23 -6.67
N ARG A 250 12.20 27.31 -6.65
CA ARG A 250 11.43 28.32 -7.38
C ARG A 250 11.72 29.74 -6.90
N LEU A 251 11.75 29.95 -5.57
CA LEU A 251 12.14 31.25 -5.01
C LEU A 251 13.58 31.66 -5.38
N ASN A 252 14.52 30.71 -5.38
CA ASN A 252 15.89 30.99 -5.80
C ASN A 252 15.97 31.37 -7.30
N THR A 253 15.17 30.74 -8.15
CA THR A 253 15.05 31.11 -9.57
C THR A 253 14.51 32.53 -9.72
N PHE A 254 13.46 32.87 -8.96
CA PHE A 254 12.91 34.22 -8.91
C PHE A 254 13.94 35.26 -8.45
N LYS A 255 14.61 35.01 -7.32
CA LYS A 255 15.67 35.89 -6.79
C LYS A 255 16.77 36.15 -7.81
N LYS A 256 17.26 35.06 -8.44
CA LYS A 256 18.29 35.14 -9.48
C LYS A 256 17.84 36.02 -10.63
N ALA A 257 16.62 35.90 -11.10
CA ALA A 257 16.06 36.73 -12.17
C ALA A 257 16.04 38.21 -11.76
N GLN A 258 15.55 38.52 -10.55
CA GLN A 258 15.49 39.90 -10.02
C GLN A 258 16.90 40.52 -9.87
N ILE A 259 17.88 39.76 -9.37
CA ILE A 259 19.25 40.23 -9.22
C ILE A 259 19.88 40.52 -10.58
N LEU A 260 19.68 39.66 -11.58
CA LEU A 260 20.22 39.84 -12.92
C LEU A 260 19.52 40.99 -13.67
N GLU A 261 18.23 41.21 -13.47
CA GLU A 261 17.47 42.31 -14.09
C GLU A 261 17.87 43.66 -13.54
N LYS A 262 17.94 43.81 -12.21
CA LYS A 262 18.25 45.08 -11.55
C LYS A 262 19.75 45.40 -11.56
N GLY A 263 20.62 44.38 -11.57
CA GLY A 263 22.10 44.54 -11.62
C GLY A 263 22.62 45.50 -10.56
N SER A 264 23.42 46.49 -10.99
CA SER A 264 24.00 47.47 -10.11
C SER A 264 23.02 48.53 -9.55
N SER A 265 21.76 48.50 -9.94
CA SER A 265 20.75 49.40 -9.37
C SER A 265 20.14 48.90 -8.06
N LEU A 266 20.44 47.65 -7.67
CA LEU A 266 19.99 47.08 -6.40
C LEU A 266 20.77 47.70 -5.24
N SER A 267 20.06 48.23 -4.25
CA SER A 267 20.71 48.65 -3.00
C SER A 267 21.11 47.43 -2.16
N GLU A 268 22.04 47.62 -1.23
CA GLU A 268 22.47 46.55 -0.31
C GLU A 268 21.30 46.03 0.52
N GLU A 269 20.40 46.92 1.00
CA GLU A 269 19.21 46.59 1.78
C GLU A 269 18.20 45.76 0.93
N GLU A 270 17.93 46.19 -0.31
CA GLU A 270 17.05 45.44 -1.23
C GLU A 270 17.61 44.06 -1.58
N LEU A 271 18.94 43.94 -1.69
CA LEU A 271 19.61 42.67 -1.94
C LEU A 271 19.47 41.73 -0.73
N ASP A 272 19.70 42.26 0.47
CA ASP A 272 19.59 41.50 1.71
C ASP A 272 18.12 41.01 1.92
N ASP A 273 17.15 41.90 1.74
CA ASP A 273 15.72 41.54 1.80
C ASP A 273 15.39 40.41 0.83
N LEU A 274 15.86 40.53 -0.43
CA LEU A 274 15.61 39.50 -1.45
C LEU A 274 16.28 38.16 -1.10
N LEU A 275 17.50 38.18 -0.57
CA LEU A 275 18.21 36.96 -0.16
C LEU A 275 17.57 36.28 1.05
N MET A 276 16.97 37.04 1.95
CA MET A 276 16.31 36.51 3.16
C MET A 276 14.96 35.87 2.89
N VAL A 277 14.32 36.11 1.74
CA VAL A 277 13.04 35.46 1.38
C VAL A 277 13.17 33.93 1.39
N ARG A 278 12.28 33.26 2.08
CA ARG A 278 12.21 31.79 2.19
C ARG A 278 10.76 31.33 2.18
N PRO A 279 10.46 30.06 1.81
CA PRO A 279 9.13 29.52 2.01
C PRO A 279 8.73 29.63 3.49
N ARG A 280 7.53 30.11 3.77
CA ARG A 280 7.01 30.17 5.14
C ARG A 280 6.54 28.79 5.57
N ILE A 281 7.22 28.22 6.55
CA ILE A 281 6.97 26.88 7.08
C ILE A 281 6.44 27.03 8.50
N GLU A 282 5.22 26.53 8.72
CA GLU A 282 4.61 26.55 10.05
C GLU A 282 4.08 25.16 10.40
N LYS A 283 4.30 24.74 11.63
CA LYS A 283 3.71 23.52 12.17
C LYS A 283 2.28 23.83 12.61
N VAL A 284 1.36 23.90 11.65
CA VAL A 284 -0.02 24.32 11.89
C VAL A 284 -0.83 23.22 12.56
N ALA A 285 -0.70 21.96 12.13
CA ALA A 285 -1.38 20.82 12.73
C ALA A 285 -0.40 20.03 13.60
N ILE A 286 -0.70 19.88 14.88
CA ILE A 286 0.10 19.13 15.86
C ILE A 286 -0.74 17.96 16.35
N LYS A 287 -0.25 16.73 16.14
CA LYS A 287 -0.92 15.53 16.68
C LYS A 287 -0.58 15.37 18.15
N ASP A 288 -1.58 15.37 19.02
CA ASP A 288 -1.37 15.10 20.44
C ASP A 288 -0.98 13.64 20.66
N ALA A 289 0.28 13.42 21.07
CA ALA A 289 0.84 12.10 21.36
C ALA A 289 0.19 11.41 22.58
N LYS A 290 -0.53 12.14 23.44
CA LYS A 290 -1.16 11.61 24.64
C LYS A 290 -2.54 11.02 24.38
N LEU A 291 -3.23 11.43 23.34
CA LEU A 291 -4.54 10.90 22.96
C LEU A 291 -4.37 9.60 22.12
N ARG A 292 -4.51 8.46 22.81
CA ARG A 292 -4.49 7.12 22.18
C ARG A 292 -5.92 6.70 21.83
N THR A 293 -6.30 6.85 20.57
CA THR A 293 -7.67 6.63 20.06
C THR A 293 -8.15 5.17 20.03
N PHE A 294 -7.30 4.19 20.38
CA PHE A 294 -7.66 2.76 20.32
C PHE A 294 -8.20 2.17 21.64
N ILE A 295 -8.41 2.98 22.68
CA ILE A 295 -8.90 2.52 23.98
C ILE A 295 -10.42 2.77 24.13
N THR A 296 -11.10 3.42 23.17
CA THR A 296 -12.50 3.82 23.29
C THR A 296 -13.44 3.06 22.36
N GLN A 297 -14.69 2.82 22.83
CA GLN A 297 -15.76 2.18 22.07
C GLN A 297 -16.19 3.03 20.86
N ASP A 298 -16.69 2.39 19.81
CA ASP A 298 -16.97 3.00 18.50
C ASP A 298 -17.88 4.23 18.49
N SER A 299 -18.77 4.39 19.49
CA SER A 299 -19.70 5.53 19.58
C SER A 299 -19.05 6.85 20.01
N SER A 300 -17.88 6.82 20.67
CA SER A 300 -17.15 8.01 21.13
C SER A 300 -15.94 8.37 20.26
N ARG A 301 -15.69 7.58 19.19
CA ARG A 301 -14.56 7.78 18.28
C ARG A 301 -14.67 9.07 17.45
N ASP A 302 -15.89 9.46 17.10
CA ASP A 302 -16.14 10.66 16.28
C ASP A 302 -15.83 11.96 17.05
N ASP A 303 -16.11 12.01 18.34
CA ASP A 303 -15.79 13.17 19.20
C ASP A 303 -14.29 13.23 19.54
N LEU A 304 -13.65 12.08 19.73
CA LEU A 304 -12.21 11.98 19.99
C LEU A 304 -11.35 12.38 18.78
N VAL A 305 -11.79 12.07 17.56
CA VAL A 305 -11.09 12.50 16.33
C VAL A 305 -11.03 14.03 16.22
N ALA A 306 -12.01 14.75 16.77
CA ALA A 306 -12.01 16.21 16.81
C ALA A 306 -10.91 16.81 17.72
N HIS A 307 -10.37 16.02 18.65
CA HIS A 307 -9.38 16.47 19.65
C HIS A 307 -7.97 15.87 19.45
N VAL A 308 -7.76 15.10 18.37
CA VAL A 308 -6.45 14.46 18.10
C VAL A 308 -5.39 15.46 17.61
N TYR A 309 -5.83 16.58 17.05
CA TYR A 309 -4.94 17.60 16.51
C TYR A 309 -5.16 18.94 17.19
N ASP A 310 -4.08 19.61 17.56
CA ASP A 310 -4.05 21.02 17.97
C ASP A 310 -3.58 21.90 16.82
N ILE A 311 -3.93 23.19 16.86
CA ILE A 311 -3.50 24.18 15.86
C ILE A 311 -2.69 25.31 16.49
N THR A 312 -1.70 25.79 15.76
CA THR A 312 -0.89 26.94 16.14
C THR A 312 -1.55 28.23 15.69
N TYR A 313 -2.24 28.92 16.59
CA TYR A 313 -2.86 30.21 16.30
C TYR A 313 -1.83 31.29 16.03
N GLY A 314 -2.20 32.26 15.16
CA GLY A 314 -1.36 33.42 14.83
C GLY A 314 -0.27 33.16 13.78
N SER A 315 -0.09 31.91 13.34
CA SER A 315 0.90 31.54 12.33
C SER A 315 0.44 31.81 10.88
N VAL A 316 -0.86 31.98 10.66
CA VAL A 316 -1.49 32.21 9.34
C VAL A 316 -2.25 33.52 9.36
N LYS A 317 -2.06 34.36 8.32
CA LYS A 317 -2.79 35.61 8.12
C LYS A 317 -4.01 35.40 7.22
N THR A 318 -4.98 36.30 7.27
CA THR A 318 -6.18 36.25 6.42
C THR A 318 -5.89 36.39 4.91
N THR A 319 -4.72 36.90 4.57
CA THR A 319 -4.23 37.06 3.19
C THR A 319 -3.47 35.84 2.69
N ASP A 320 -3.13 34.91 3.57
CA ASP A 320 -2.29 33.76 3.25
C ASP A 320 -3.05 32.61 2.60
N ASN A 321 -2.46 31.99 1.61
CA ASN A 321 -2.80 30.64 1.20
C ASN A 321 -2.23 29.66 2.24
N LEU A 322 -3.02 28.70 2.68
CA LEU A 322 -2.56 27.63 3.59
C LEU A 322 -2.47 26.31 2.81
N VAL A 323 -1.25 25.86 2.54
CA VAL A 323 -0.96 24.60 1.84
C VAL A 323 -0.62 23.54 2.86
N ILE A 324 -1.36 22.42 2.86
CA ILE A 324 -1.14 21.28 3.78
C ILE A 324 -1.00 20.01 2.97
N ILE A 325 0.13 19.33 3.10
CA ILE A 325 0.36 18.03 2.46
C ILE A 325 0.04 16.87 3.41
N ASP A 326 -0.64 15.86 2.88
CA ASP A 326 -0.89 14.56 3.49
C ASP A 326 -0.27 13.46 2.63
N ASP A 327 -0.07 12.26 3.19
CA ASP A 327 0.45 11.12 2.44
C ASP A 327 -0.57 10.57 1.45
N SER A 328 -1.84 10.45 1.86
CA SER A 328 -2.92 9.93 1.03
C SER A 328 -4.29 10.31 1.57
N ILE A 329 -5.27 10.46 0.68
CA ILE A 329 -6.66 10.71 1.03
C ILE A 329 -7.51 9.52 0.54
N VAL A 330 -7.89 8.65 1.47
CA VAL A 330 -8.71 7.45 1.17
C VAL A 330 -10.19 7.76 1.34
N ARG A 331 -10.64 7.92 2.59
CA ARG A 331 -12.04 8.15 2.96
C ARG A 331 -12.38 9.63 3.14
N GLY A 332 -11.38 10.43 3.48
CA GLY A 332 -11.52 11.85 3.77
C GLY A 332 -12.28 12.18 5.06
N THR A 333 -12.64 11.18 5.88
CA THR A 333 -13.47 11.39 7.09
C THR A 333 -12.77 12.28 8.11
N THR A 334 -11.51 12.00 8.44
CA THR A 334 -10.70 12.80 9.37
C THR A 334 -10.50 14.21 8.83
N LEU A 335 -10.24 14.32 7.52
CA LEU A 335 -10.06 15.61 6.86
C LEU A 335 -11.34 16.46 6.99
N LYS A 336 -12.51 15.92 6.68
CA LYS A 336 -13.80 16.61 6.76
C LYS A 336 -14.23 16.95 8.18
N LYS A 337 -14.16 15.96 9.09
CA LYS A 337 -14.74 16.11 10.45
C LYS A 337 -13.86 16.95 11.38
N SER A 338 -12.53 16.90 11.20
CA SER A 338 -11.58 17.49 12.12
C SER A 338 -10.68 18.53 11.45
N ILE A 339 -9.81 18.11 10.53
CA ILE A 339 -8.70 18.92 10.05
C ILE A 339 -9.18 20.20 9.36
N LEU A 340 -10.08 20.12 8.38
CA LEU A 340 -10.55 21.27 7.64
C LEU A 340 -11.24 22.31 8.54
N ARG A 341 -12.07 21.86 9.50
CA ARG A 341 -12.73 22.76 10.45
C ARG A 341 -11.76 23.48 11.38
N MET A 342 -10.68 22.79 11.79
CA MET A 342 -9.64 23.41 12.61
C MET A 342 -8.84 24.44 11.82
N LEU A 343 -8.47 24.11 10.58
CA LEU A 343 -7.71 25.02 9.72
C LEU A 343 -8.52 26.27 9.35
N ASP A 344 -9.84 26.14 9.17
CA ASP A 344 -10.73 27.27 8.91
C ASP A 344 -10.75 28.30 10.05
N ARG A 345 -10.50 27.89 11.30
CA ARG A 345 -10.38 28.79 12.45
C ARG A 345 -9.22 29.78 12.34
N LEU A 346 -8.20 29.47 11.53
CA LEU A 346 -7.09 30.38 11.22
C LEU A 346 -7.48 31.46 10.21
N ASN A 347 -8.68 31.33 9.60
CA ASN A 347 -9.23 32.26 8.63
C ASN A 347 -8.29 32.60 7.47
N PRO A 348 -7.69 31.61 6.77
CA PRO A 348 -6.80 31.85 5.62
C PRO A 348 -7.60 32.31 4.40
N LYS A 349 -6.91 32.90 3.40
CA LYS A 349 -7.48 33.25 2.09
C LYS A 349 -8.07 32.02 1.39
N GLN A 350 -7.35 30.89 1.41
CA GLN A 350 -7.79 29.58 0.95
C GLN A 350 -6.98 28.45 1.64
N ILE A 351 -7.54 27.24 1.64
CA ILE A 351 -6.87 26.02 2.10
C ILE A 351 -6.64 25.11 0.89
N VAL A 352 -5.39 24.73 0.66
CA VAL A 352 -4.99 23.78 -0.38
C VAL A 352 -4.51 22.51 0.30
N VAL A 353 -5.28 21.43 0.23
CA VAL A 353 -4.88 20.12 0.73
C VAL A 353 -4.26 19.33 -0.40
N VAL A 354 -3.08 18.77 -0.14
CA VAL A 354 -2.27 18.07 -1.14
C VAL A 354 -2.07 16.64 -0.70
N SER A 355 -2.43 15.68 -1.56
CA SER A 355 -2.08 14.27 -1.37
C SER A 355 -0.81 13.94 -2.14
N SER A 356 0.20 13.37 -1.48
CA SER A 356 1.41 12.88 -2.16
C SER A 356 1.16 11.58 -2.93
N ALA A 357 0.00 10.95 -2.75
CA ALA A 357 -0.51 9.83 -3.54
C ALA A 357 -1.52 10.28 -4.59
N PRO A 358 -1.66 9.56 -5.72
CA PRO A 358 -2.80 9.72 -6.62
C PRO A 358 -4.14 9.39 -5.96
N GLN A 359 -5.25 9.71 -6.62
CA GLN A 359 -6.59 9.35 -6.17
C GLN A 359 -6.72 7.82 -6.02
N ILE A 360 -7.06 7.35 -4.82
CA ILE A 360 -7.34 5.93 -4.58
C ILE A 360 -8.76 5.64 -5.09
N ARG A 361 -8.84 4.92 -6.21
CA ARG A 361 -10.07 4.65 -6.97
C ARG A 361 -10.56 3.22 -6.83
N TYR A 362 -9.65 2.26 -6.57
CA TYR A 362 -9.93 0.83 -6.63
C TYR A 362 -9.52 0.13 -5.34
N PRO A 363 -10.24 -0.92 -4.92
CA PRO A 363 -9.95 -1.66 -3.71
C PRO A 363 -8.63 -2.45 -3.81
N ASP A 364 -8.04 -2.74 -2.66
CA ASP A 364 -7.00 -3.75 -2.55
C ASP A 364 -7.60 -5.14 -2.41
N CYS A 365 -6.90 -6.13 -2.96
CA CYS A 365 -7.21 -7.55 -2.80
C CYS A 365 -5.97 -8.38 -2.44
N TYR A 366 -4.89 -7.73 -2.01
CA TYR A 366 -3.60 -8.37 -1.73
C TYR A 366 -3.12 -8.19 -0.28
N GLY A 367 -4.05 -7.91 0.66
CA GLY A 367 -3.79 -7.94 2.10
C GLY A 367 -3.83 -6.60 2.81
N ILE A 368 -4.30 -5.53 2.16
CA ILE A 368 -4.58 -4.24 2.79
C ILE A 368 -6.10 -4.09 2.97
N ASP A 369 -6.53 -3.61 4.13
CA ASP A 369 -7.97 -3.47 4.44
C ASP A 369 -8.59 -2.24 3.76
N MET A 370 -8.65 -2.27 2.43
CA MET A 370 -9.34 -1.29 1.58
C MET A 370 -10.23 -2.02 0.57
N ALA A 371 -11.28 -2.70 1.06
CA ALA A 371 -12.04 -3.68 0.29
C ALA A 371 -13.32 -3.15 -0.34
N ARG A 372 -13.84 -1.98 0.10
CA ARG A 372 -15.17 -1.49 -0.31
C ARG A 372 -15.05 -0.18 -1.07
N LEU A 373 -15.69 -0.13 -2.24
CA LEU A 373 -15.65 1.04 -3.12
C LEU A 373 -16.30 2.28 -2.48
N GLU A 374 -17.40 2.11 -1.75
CA GLU A 374 -18.13 3.21 -1.10
C GLU A 374 -17.31 3.92 -0.01
N ASP A 375 -16.23 3.29 0.48
CA ASP A 375 -15.32 3.90 1.44
C ASP A 375 -14.39 4.94 0.77
N PHE A 376 -14.15 4.84 -0.54
CA PHE A 376 -13.24 5.74 -1.24
C PHE A 376 -13.91 7.06 -1.63
N ILE A 377 -13.28 8.17 -1.24
CA ILE A 377 -13.81 9.49 -1.58
C ILE A 377 -13.83 9.74 -3.09
N ALA A 378 -12.86 9.20 -3.84
CA ALA A 378 -12.82 9.30 -5.29
C ALA A 378 -14.00 8.56 -5.96
N PHE A 379 -14.36 7.38 -5.43
CA PHE A 379 -15.54 6.65 -5.92
C PHE A 379 -16.83 7.43 -5.63
N ARG A 380 -16.97 7.95 -4.42
CA ARG A 380 -18.12 8.77 -4.04
C ARG A 380 -18.26 10.03 -4.91
N ALA A 381 -17.13 10.64 -5.26
CA ALA A 381 -17.10 11.79 -6.18
C ALA A 381 -17.57 11.40 -7.59
N ALA A 382 -17.10 10.27 -8.13
CA ALA A 382 -17.54 9.78 -9.43
C ALA A 382 -19.05 9.49 -9.45
N ILE A 383 -19.58 8.81 -8.41
CA ILE A 383 -21.02 8.56 -8.29
C ILE A 383 -21.84 9.86 -8.19
N ALA A 384 -21.34 10.88 -7.46
CA ALA A 384 -21.98 12.18 -7.38
C ALA A 384 -22.02 12.89 -8.74
N LEU A 385 -20.93 12.85 -9.50
CA LEU A 385 -20.86 13.42 -10.85
C LEU A 385 -21.80 12.70 -11.83
N HIS A 386 -21.93 11.37 -11.76
CA HIS A 386 -22.90 10.63 -12.56
C HIS A 386 -24.34 11.09 -12.27
N LYS A 387 -24.69 11.32 -11.01
CA LYS A 387 -26.00 11.86 -10.61
C LYS A 387 -26.24 13.27 -11.15
N GLU A 388 -25.28 14.15 -11.01
CA GLU A 388 -25.36 15.54 -11.48
C GLU A 388 -25.51 15.64 -13.00
N ARG A 389 -24.88 14.70 -13.74
CA ARG A 389 -24.96 14.63 -15.21
C ARG A 389 -26.13 13.81 -15.73
N ASN A 390 -26.94 13.23 -14.84
CA ASN A 390 -28.03 12.30 -15.20
C ASN A 390 -27.56 11.11 -16.05
N THR A 391 -26.39 10.55 -15.71
CA THR A 391 -25.77 9.40 -16.40
C THR A 391 -25.79 8.13 -15.55
N GLU A 392 -26.73 8.01 -14.61
CA GLU A 392 -26.82 6.85 -13.70
C GLU A 392 -27.17 5.56 -14.44
N ASP A 393 -27.77 5.62 -15.62
CA ASP A 393 -28.01 4.43 -16.44
C ASP A 393 -26.71 3.75 -16.88
N GLN A 394 -25.62 4.51 -17.08
CA GLN A 394 -24.30 3.94 -17.34
C GLN A 394 -23.81 3.03 -16.18
N LEU A 395 -24.16 3.38 -14.93
CA LEU A 395 -23.80 2.54 -13.77
C LEU A 395 -24.56 1.20 -13.79
N LYS A 396 -25.78 1.15 -14.32
CA LYS A 396 -26.53 -0.10 -14.52
C LYS A 396 -25.90 -0.97 -15.59
N ASP A 397 -25.42 -0.36 -16.69
CA ASP A 397 -24.72 -1.07 -17.76
C ASP A 397 -23.40 -1.68 -17.25
N ILE A 398 -22.64 -0.90 -16.44
CA ILE A 398 -21.43 -1.39 -15.79
C ILE A 398 -21.77 -2.56 -14.85
N TYR A 399 -22.83 -2.46 -14.05
CA TYR A 399 -23.28 -3.54 -13.18
C TYR A 399 -23.57 -4.82 -13.98
N ILE A 400 -24.31 -4.73 -15.09
CA ILE A 400 -24.60 -5.88 -15.96
C ILE A 400 -23.30 -6.51 -16.49
N LYS A 401 -22.34 -5.70 -16.95
CA LYS A 401 -21.03 -6.18 -17.41
C LYS A 401 -20.25 -6.86 -16.27
N CYS A 402 -20.26 -6.29 -15.08
CA CYS A 402 -19.61 -6.89 -13.92
C CYS A 402 -20.21 -8.25 -13.57
N VAL A 403 -21.55 -8.36 -13.53
CA VAL A 403 -22.25 -9.65 -13.28
C VAL A 403 -21.87 -10.67 -14.34
N ALA A 404 -21.95 -10.33 -15.62
CA ALA A 404 -21.61 -11.23 -16.73
C ALA A 404 -20.14 -11.69 -16.74
N SER A 405 -19.26 -10.95 -16.07
CA SER A 405 -17.85 -11.29 -16.00
C SER A 405 -17.51 -12.31 -14.90
N LEU A 406 -18.37 -12.51 -13.92
CA LEU A 406 -18.08 -13.39 -12.77
C LEU A 406 -17.99 -14.88 -13.13
N ASP A 407 -18.72 -15.31 -14.17
CA ASP A 407 -18.76 -16.71 -14.65
C ASP A 407 -17.62 -17.03 -15.64
N LYS A 408 -16.81 -16.01 -16.02
CA LYS A 408 -15.65 -16.19 -16.89
C LYS A 408 -14.43 -16.71 -16.14
N ASP A 409 -13.52 -17.34 -16.85
CA ASP A 409 -12.20 -17.62 -16.31
C ASP A 409 -11.52 -16.32 -15.87
N ALA A 410 -10.79 -16.37 -14.74
CA ALA A 410 -10.19 -15.15 -14.16
C ALA A 410 -9.28 -14.40 -15.17
N SER A 411 -8.57 -15.12 -16.03
CA SER A 411 -7.72 -14.55 -17.10
C SER A 411 -8.48 -13.76 -18.18
N GLU A 412 -9.78 -13.98 -18.33
CA GLU A 412 -10.64 -13.31 -19.30
C GLU A 412 -11.44 -12.15 -18.71
N VAL A 413 -11.34 -11.96 -17.38
CA VAL A 413 -12.09 -10.92 -16.68
C VAL A 413 -11.45 -9.56 -16.86
N VAL A 414 -12.21 -8.61 -17.42
CA VAL A 414 -11.84 -7.20 -17.54
C VAL A 414 -12.38 -6.43 -16.34
N ASN A 415 -11.60 -5.47 -15.84
CA ASN A 415 -12.06 -4.54 -14.82
C ASN A 415 -13.01 -3.49 -15.41
N HIS A 416 -14.32 -3.75 -15.33
CA HIS A 416 -15.37 -2.83 -15.81
C HIS A 416 -15.57 -1.61 -14.90
N VAL A 417 -15.07 -1.62 -13.66
CA VAL A 417 -15.19 -0.47 -12.75
C VAL A 417 -14.39 0.73 -13.25
N LYS A 418 -13.44 0.55 -14.15
CA LYS A 418 -12.77 1.67 -14.84
C LYS A 418 -13.74 2.57 -15.58
N GLU A 419 -14.83 2.01 -16.12
CA GLU A 419 -15.85 2.75 -16.84
C GLU A 419 -16.61 3.76 -15.96
N VAL A 420 -16.61 3.55 -14.62
CA VAL A 420 -17.19 4.50 -13.67
C VAL A 420 -16.47 5.86 -13.68
N TYR A 421 -15.16 5.84 -13.92
CA TYR A 421 -14.32 7.04 -13.91
C TYR A 421 -14.07 7.61 -15.31
N ALA A 422 -14.30 6.82 -16.36
CA ALA A 422 -13.95 7.17 -17.73
C ALA A 422 -14.57 8.50 -18.25
N PRO A 423 -15.80 8.89 -17.84
CA PRO A 423 -16.40 10.16 -18.28
C PRO A 423 -15.80 11.41 -17.64
N PHE A 424 -14.90 11.28 -16.67
CA PHE A 424 -14.43 12.40 -15.84
C PHE A 424 -12.91 12.56 -15.92
N THR A 425 -12.46 13.81 -15.96
CA THR A 425 -11.03 14.11 -15.78
C THR A 425 -10.62 13.99 -14.32
N SER A 426 -9.31 13.89 -14.05
CA SER A 426 -8.80 13.87 -12.68
C SER A 426 -9.13 15.17 -11.95
N GLU A 427 -9.10 16.31 -12.63
CA GLU A 427 -9.40 17.63 -12.09
C GLU A 427 -10.88 17.76 -11.70
N GLU A 428 -11.81 17.25 -12.51
CA GLU A 428 -13.23 17.22 -12.17
C GLU A 428 -13.49 16.38 -10.90
N LEU A 429 -12.78 15.24 -10.77
CA LEU A 429 -12.85 14.42 -9.57
C LEU A 429 -12.23 15.14 -8.37
N ASP A 430 -11.08 15.81 -8.51
CA ASP A 430 -10.44 16.61 -7.44
C ASP A 430 -11.40 17.71 -6.95
N GLN A 431 -12.03 18.41 -7.86
CA GLN A 431 -13.02 19.45 -7.53
C GLN A 431 -14.23 18.87 -6.78
N LYS A 432 -14.78 17.74 -7.27
CA LYS A 432 -15.92 17.09 -6.61
C LYS A 432 -15.54 16.53 -5.24
N ILE A 433 -14.33 16.00 -5.07
CA ILE A 433 -13.80 15.57 -3.77
C ILE A 433 -13.73 16.78 -2.81
N ALA A 434 -13.23 17.92 -3.28
CA ALA A 434 -13.17 19.14 -2.46
C ALA A 434 -14.56 19.58 -2.01
N GLU A 435 -15.56 19.57 -2.91
CA GLU A 435 -16.95 19.88 -2.57
C GLU A 435 -17.53 18.93 -1.51
N LEU A 436 -17.31 17.61 -1.68
CA LEU A 436 -17.83 16.60 -0.75
C LEU A 436 -17.16 16.65 0.63
N LEU A 437 -15.90 17.05 0.69
CA LEU A 437 -15.13 17.12 1.92
C LEU A 437 -15.24 18.46 2.62
N ARG A 438 -15.56 19.55 1.93
CA ARG A 438 -15.75 20.87 2.55
C ARG A 438 -17.01 20.87 3.42
N PRO A 439 -16.89 21.10 4.75
CA PRO A 439 -18.05 21.35 5.60
C PRO A 439 -18.83 22.61 5.15
N SER A 440 -20.15 22.59 5.27
CA SER A 440 -21.02 23.70 4.84
C SER A 440 -20.85 24.99 5.65
N ASP A 441 -20.33 24.87 6.87
CA ASP A 441 -20.07 25.95 7.82
C ASP A 441 -18.70 26.62 7.66
N MET A 442 -17.85 26.13 6.73
CA MET A 442 -16.53 26.70 6.45
C MET A 442 -16.60 28.00 5.64
N LYS A 443 -15.73 28.95 6.02
CA LYS A 443 -15.56 30.25 5.34
C LYS A 443 -14.55 30.14 4.20
N ALA A 444 -13.38 29.58 4.48
CA ALA A 444 -12.30 29.48 3.50
C ALA A 444 -12.66 28.56 2.32
N PRO A 445 -12.34 28.95 1.08
CA PRO A 445 -12.34 28.04 -0.05
C PRO A 445 -11.36 26.89 0.15
N VAL A 446 -11.73 25.68 -0.31
CA VAL A 446 -10.90 24.48 -0.22
C VAL A 446 -10.60 23.97 -1.62
N LYS A 447 -9.32 23.76 -1.92
CA LYS A 447 -8.85 22.99 -3.07
C LYS A 447 -8.23 21.69 -2.56
N ILE A 448 -8.42 20.59 -3.30
CA ILE A 448 -7.76 19.31 -3.01
C ILE A 448 -7.01 18.87 -4.26
N LEU A 449 -5.75 18.55 -4.10
CA LEU A 449 -4.85 18.18 -5.19
C LEU A 449 -4.27 16.79 -4.89
N PHE A 450 -4.19 15.97 -5.91
CA PHE A 450 -3.56 14.64 -5.81
C PHE A 450 -2.31 14.59 -6.70
N GLN A 451 -1.39 13.70 -6.38
CA GLN A 451 -0.29 13.33 -7.25
C GLN A 451 -0.78 12.77 -8.57
N THR A 452 0.01 12.87 -9.63
CA THR A 452 -0.25 12.19 -10.90
C THR A 452 0.32 10.77 -10.90
N ILE A 453 -0.21 9.89 -11.76
CA ILE A 453 0.33 8.53 -11.93
C ILE A 453 1.74 8.59 -12.53
N GLU A 454 1.97 9.49 -13.47
CA GLU A 454 3.24 9.71 -14.16
C GLU A 454 4.34 10.10 -13.16
N ASP A 455 4.04 11.05 -12.27
CA ASP A 455 4.98 11.49 -11.25
C ASP A 455 5.18 10.46 -10.14
N LEU A 456 4.17 9.64 -9.83
CA LEU A 456 4.32 8.48 -8.96
C LEU A 456 5.34 7.48 -9.55
N HIS A 457 5.19 7.10 -10.83
CA HIS A 457 6.11 6.17 -11.50
C HIS A 457 7.52 6.75 -11.63
N ARG A 458 7.62 8.06 -11.79
CA ARG A 458 8.90 8.77 -11.84
C ARG A 458 9.58 8.81 -10.46
N ALA A 459 8.80 8.95 -9.39
CA ALA A 459 9.32 8.94 -8.02
C ALA A 459 9.69 7.53 -7.54
N CYS A 460 8.89 6.51 -7.90
CA CYS A 460 9.01 5.12 -7.45
C CYS A 460 9.17 4.17 -8.66
N PRO A 461 10.28 4.23 -9.42
CA PRO A 461 10.41 3.52 -10.71
C PRO A 461 10.39 2.00 -10.58
N GLU A 462 10.81 1.45 -9.43
CA GLU A 462 10.87 0.02 -9.17
C GLU A 462 9.55 -0.57 -8.62
N ASN A 463 8.62 0.30 -8.17
CA ASN A 463 7.36 -0.09 -7.54
C ASN A 463 6.17 0.37 -8.37
N LYS A 464 5.95 -0.27 -9.53
CA LYS A 464 4.89 0.07 -10.49
C LYS A 464 3.56 -0.66 -10.27
N GLY A 465 3.40 -1.32 -9.13
CA GLY A 465 2.12 -1.90 -8.73
C GLY A 465 1.17 -0.81 -8.24
N ASP A 466 0.34 -0.30 -9.14
CA ASP A 466 -0.47 0.92 -8.99
C ASP A 466 -1.97 0.67 -9.09
N TRP A 467 -2.43 -0.57 -8.90
CA TRP A 467 -3.83 -0.98 -9.07
C TRP A 467 -4.83 -0.17 -8.26
N TYR A 468 -4.41 0.41 -7.12
CA TYR A 468 -5.27 1.31 -6.32
C TYR A 468 -5.72 2.56 -7.09
N PHE A 469 -4.88 3.02 -8.01
CA PHE A 469 -5.05 4.27 -8.76
C PHE A 469 -5.56 4.03 -10.17
N THR A 470 -5.02 3.00 -10.84
CA THR A 470 -5.27 2.70 -12.27
C THR A 470 -6.29 1.58 -12.49
N GLY A 471 -6.50 0.71 -11.50
CA GLY A 471 -7.28 -0.51 -11.65
C GLY A 471 -6.59 -1.60 -12.49
N ASN A 472 -5.26 -1.50 -12.70
CA ASN A 472 -4.45 -2.49 -13.41
C ASN A 472 -3.94 -3.53 -12.41
N TYR A 473 -4.77 -4.51 -12.09
CA TYR A 473 -4.40 -5.54 -11.13
C TYR A 473 -3.33 -6.48 -11.68
N PRO A 474 -2.29 -6.82 -10.89
CA PRO A 474 -1.20 -7.69 -11.32
C PRO A 474 -1.60 -9.15 -11.48
N THR A 475 -2.75 -9.57 -10.94
CA THR A 475 -3.25 -10.93 -11.07
C THR A 475 -4.67 -10.95 -11.66
N PRO A 476 -5.05 -12.01 -12.39
CA PRO A 476 -6.39 -12.13 -12.99
C PRO A 476 -7.53 -12.01 -11.97
N GLY A 477 -7.37 -12.59 -10.79
CA GLY A 477 -8.37 -12.54 -9.73
C GLY A 477 -8.66 -11.14 -9.21
N GLY A 478 -7.71 -10.20 -9.31
CA GLY A 478 -7.91 -8.82 -8.91
C GLY A 478 -9.04 -8.11 -9.66
N SER A 479 -9.11 -8.31 -10.99
CA SER A 479 -10.22 -7.78 -11.81
C SER A 479 -11.58 -8.38 -11.40
N LYS A 480 -11.62 -9.67 -11.03
CA LYS A 480 -12.83 -10.35 -10.55
C LYS A 480 -13.28 -9.77 -9.21
N VAL A 481 -12.33 -9.52 -8.30
CA VAL A 481 -12.62 -8.92 -6.99
C VAL A 481 -13.18 -7.51 -7.13
N VAL A 482 -12.61 -6.65 -7.95
CA VAL A 482 -13.12 -5.27 -8.09
C VAL A 482 -14.49 -5.22 -8.74
N ASN A 483 -14.78 -6.07 -9.74
CA ASN A 483 -16.13 -6.19 -10.31
C ASN A 483 -17.14 -6.65 -9.26
N ARG A 484 -16.78 -7.61 -8.41
CA ARG A 484 -17.64 -8.05 -7.29
C ARG A 484 -17.83 -6.95 -6.25
N ALA A 485 -16.80 -6.13 -5.97
CA ALA A 485 -16.92 -4.97 -5.08
C ALA A 485 -17.96 -3.97 -5.62
N PHE A 486 -17.99 -3.75 -6.94
CA PHE A 486 -18.97 -2.88 -7.58
C PHE A 486 -20.39 -3.48 -7.52
N ILE A 487 -20.52 -4.79 -7.75
CA ILE A 487 -21.80 -5.49 -7.60
C ILE A 487 -22.33 -5.34 -6.17
N ASN A 488 -21.48 -5.58 -5.17
CA ASN A 488 -21.86 -5.43 -3.76
C ASN A 488 -22.33 -4.00 -3.46
N PHE A 489 -21.62 -2.97 -3.96
CA PHE A 489 -22.03 -1.58 -3.84
C PHE A 489 -23.41 -1.33 -4.48
N PHE A 490 -23.62 -1.78 -5.74
CA PHE A 490 -24.85 -1.55 -6.48
C PHE A 490 -26.07 -2.23 -5.83
N GLU A 491 -25.87 -3.41 -5.24
CA GLU A 491 -26.88 -4.17 -4.50
C GLU A 491 -27.04 -3.75 -3.02
N GLY A 492 -26.28 -2.76 -2.54
CA GLY A 492 -26.32 -2.29 -1.15
C GLY A 492 -25.75 -3.30 -0.13
N LYS A 493 -24.95 -4.27 -0.57
CA LYS A 493 -24.30 -5.28 0.29
C LYS A 493 -23.01 -4.73 0.91
N ARG A 494 -22.87 -4.88 2.23
CA ARG A 494 -21.66 -4.43 2.97
C ARG A 494 -20.58 -5.51 3.13
N SER A 495 -20.70 -6.64 2.43
CA SER A 495 -19.71 -7.72 2.49
C SER A 495 -18.45 -7.37 1.72
N ARG A 496 -17.30 -7.95 2.15
CA ARG A 496 -16.07 -7.92 1.35
C ARG A 496 -16.29 -8.68 0.03
N ALA A 497 -15.54 -8.32 -0.99
CA ALA A 497 -15.63 -8.92 -2.32
C ALA A 497 -14.78 -10.20 -2.47
N TYR A 498 -13.99 -10.54 -1.45
CA TYR A 498 -13.11 -11.72 -1.39
C TYR A 498 -13.13 -12.37 -0.01
#